data_3b044406bc8e97cf9fe5c39a741c9c11
#
_entry.id   3b044406bc8e97cf9fe5c39a741c9c11
#
_cell.length_a   1.000
_cell.length_b   1.000
_cell.length_c   1.000
_cell.angle_alpha   90.00
_cell.angle_beta   90.00
_cell.angle_gamma   90.00
#
_symmetry.space_group_name_H-M   'P 1'
#
loop_
_entity.id
_entity.type
_entity.pdbx_description
1 polymer ?
#
loop_
_entity_poly.entity_id
_entity_poly.type
_entity_poly.pdbx_seq_one_letter_code
_entity_poly.pdbx_strand_id
1 'polypeptide(L)'
;MKYTITALTILAASSGMALAAGDAEAGKKVFNQCQTCHVVADADGNVLAGKNAKTGPNLYGIVGRPAASYADFKYGDGITEAAAKGLVWDEVSLTAYVQDPTTFLKEVTGDSKAKSKMVYKVKKEEDAANVAAFLASLGPAAGTE
;
A
#
# COMPACT_ATOMS: atom_id res chain seq x y z
N MET A 1 -39.10 8.86 -52.87
CA MET A 1 -39.13 8.86 -51.40
C MET A 1 -37.73 8.52 -50.89
N LYS A 2 -37.00 9.47 -50.31
CA LYS A 2 -35.65 9.30 -49.77
C LYS A 2 -35.74 9.25 -48.25
N TYR A 3 -35.46 8.07 -47.66
CA TYR A 3 -35.43 7.90 -46.22
C TYR A 3 -34.01 8.21 -45.70
N THR A 4 -33.86 9.29 -44.98
CA THR A 4 -32.62 9.64 -44.25
C THR A 4 -32.63 8.94 -42.88
N ILE A 5 -31.75 7.97 -42.70
CA ILE A 5 -31.56 7.29 -41.40
C ILE A 5 -30.54 8.10 -40.62
N THR A 6 -31.01 8.79 -39.58
CA THR A 6 -30.16 9.51 -38.63
C THR A 6 -29.67 8.50 -37.59
N ALA A 7 -28.38 8.14 -37.62
CA ALA A 7 -27.76 7.31 -36.62
C ALA A 7 -27.52 8.12 -35.35
N LEU A 8 -28.19 7.76 -34.27
CA LEU A 8 -28.00 8.33 -32.93
C LEU A 8 -26.85 7.60 -32.25
N THR A 9 -25.69 8.25 -32.20
CA THR A 9 -24.52 7.71 -31.50
C THR A 9 -24.68 7.96 -30.02
N ILE A 10 -24.94 6.91 -29.24
CA ILE A 10 -24.99 6.97 -27.78
C ILE A 10 -23.55 6.90 -27.27
N LEU A 11 -23.03 8.02 -26.77
CA LEU A 11 -21.74 8.10 -26.07
C LEU A 11 -21.95 7.57 -24.64
N ALA A 12 -21.56 6.33 -24.39
CA ALA A 12 -21.54 5.76 -23.05
C ALA A 12 -20.38 6.37 -22.26
N ALA A 13 -20.69 7.32 -21.38
CA ALA A 13 -19.75 7.83 -20.41
C ALA A 13 -19.51 6.77 -19.34
N SER A 14 -18.42 6.02 -19.43
CA SER A 14 -17.93 5.15 -18.36
C SER A 14 -17.36 6.03 -17.25
N SER A 15 -18.16 6.28 -16.21
CA SER A 15 -17.72 6.89 -14.96
C SER A 15 -16.82 5.88 -14.24
N GLY A 16 -15.53 5.87 -14.57
CA GLY A 16 -14.53 5.19 -13.76
C GLY A 16 -14.51 5.88 -12.40
N MET A 17 -14.81 5.14 -11.31
CA MET A 17 -14.48 5.58 -9.97
C MET A 17 -12.95 5.66 -9.90
N ALA A 18 -12.41 6.86 -10.09
CA ALA A 18 -11.04 7.14 -9.68
C ALA A 18 -11.05 7.04 -8.14
N LEU A 19 -10.43 6.00 -7.60
CA LEU A 19 -9.98 6.03 -6.21
C LEU A 19 -9.13 7.30 -6.09
N ALA A 20 -9.56 8.23 -5.26
CA ALA A 20 -8.80 9.45 -5.04
C ALA A 20 -7.40 9.03 -4.56
N ALA A 21 -6.37 9.41 -5.32
CA ALA A 21 -5.00 9.21 -4.89
C ALA A 21 -4.84 9.88 -3.52
N GLY A 22 -4.22 9.19 -2.56
CA GLY A 22 -4.01 9.74 -1.22
C GLY A 22 -3.12 10.99 -1.27
N ASP A 23 -3.27 11.86 -0.27
CA ASP A 23 -2.45 13.04 -0.08
C ASP A 23 -1.19 12.69 0.74
N ALA A 24 -0.01 12.74 0.11
CA ALA A 24 1.27 12.42 0.76
C ALA A 24 1.61 13.37 1.93
N GLU A 25 1.25 14.64 1.87
CA GLU A 25 1.50 15.59 2.97
C GLU A 25 0.60 15.29 4.19
N ALA A 26 -0.65 14.93 3.95
CA ALA A 26 -1.53 14.42 5.00
C ALA A 26 -1.01 13.08 5.54
N GLY A 27 -0.54 12.20 4.66
CA GLY A 27 0.02 10.89 5.00
C GLY A 27 1.26 10.98 5.88
N LYS A 28 2.11 12.00 5.70
CA LYS A 28 3.23 12.28 6.60
C LYS A 28 2.79 12.49 8.05
N LYS A 29 1.65 13.13 8.26
CA LYS A 29 1.07 13.31 9.61
C LYS A 29 0.57 11.98 10.17
N VAL A 30 -0.08 11.16 9.35
CA VAL A 30 -0.54 9.82 9.73
C VAL A 30 0.65 8.93 10.10
N PHE A 31 1.77 9.02 9.35
CA PHE A 31 2.98 8.24 9.58
C PHE A 31 3.59 8.44 10.97
N ASN A 32 3.32 9.55 11.65
CA ASN A 32 3.75 9.76 13.04
C ASN A 32 3.30 8.64 13.99
N GLN A 33 2.21 7.94 13.66
CA GLN A 33 1.74 6.79 14.42
C GLN A 33 2.47 5.48 14.04
N CYS A 34 3.04 5.41 12.86
CA CYS A 34 3.77 4.26 12.33
C CYS A 34 5.23 4.24 12.79
N GLN A 35 5.82 5.41 13.07
CA GLN A 35 7.24 5.57 13.42
C GLN A 35 7.64 4.91 14.75
N THR A 36 6.68 4.49 15.56
CA THR A 36 6.95 3.72 16.78
C THR A 36 7.54 2.35 16.45
N CYS A 37 7.17 1.80 15.29
CA CYS A 37 7.60 0.47 14.85
C CYS A 37 8.44 0.50 13.57
N HIS A 38 8.25 1.50 12.71
CA HIS A 38 8.85 1.57 11.38
C HIS A 38 9.77 2.79 11.21
N VAL A 39 10.73 2.62 10.31
CA VAL A 39 11.57 3.69 9.78
C VAL A 39 11.44 3.66 8.26
N VAL A 40 11.67 4.81 7.62
CA VAL A 40 11.94 4.91 6.20
C VAL A 40 13.36 5.45 6.06
N ALA A 41 14.29 4.57 5.74
CA ALA A 41 15.70 4.90 5.53
C ALA A 41 16.16 4.36 4.18
N ASP A 42 16.84 5.20 3.40
CA ASP A 42 17.37 4.84 2.09
C ASP A 42 18.55 3.83 2.18
N ALA A 43 19.08 3.46 1.03
CA ALA A 43 20.20 2.51 0.93
C ALA A 43 21.50 3.01 1.56
N ASP A 44 21.67 4.33 1.67
CA ASP A 44 22.83 4.97 2.31
C ASP A 44 22.65 5.11 3.83
N GLY A 45 21.48 4.73 4.35
CA GLY A 45 21.13 4.81 5.77
C GLY A 45 20.60 6.16 6.22
N ASN A 46 20.28 7.09 5.28
CA ASN A 46 19.66 8.35 5.63
C ASN A 46 18.20 8.12 6.03
N VAL A 47 17.81 8.59 7.20
CA VAL A 47 16.43 8.49 7.67
C VAL A 47 15.59 9.59 7.02
N LEU A 48 14.66 9.19 6.15
CA LEU A 48 13.75 10.07 5.43
C LEU A 48 12.47 10.32 6.23
N ALA A 49 12.02 9.34 7.02
CA ALA A 49 10.87 9.46 7.91
C ALA A 49 10.97 8.50 9.09
N GLY A 50 10.37 8.91 10.20
CA GLY A 50 10.39 8.15 11.43
C GLY A 50 11.64 8.36 12.27
N LYS A 51 11.86 7.42 13.17
CA LYS A 51 13.04 7.36 14.06
C LYS A 51 13.79 6.07 13.73
N ASN A 52 14.70 5.62 14.56
CA ASN A 52 15.46 4.39 14.30
C ASN A 52 14.76 3.12 14.82
N ALA A 53 13.43 3.03 14.66
CA ALA A 53 12.66 1.88 15.12
C ALA A 53 12.93 0.64 14.24
N LYS A 54 13.02 -0.52 14.90
CA LYS A 54 13.31 -1.83 14.27
C LYS A 54 12.26 -2.90 14.61
N THR A 55 11.16 -2.51 15.23
CA THR A 55 10.06 -3.43 15.59
C THR A 55 9.31 -3.92 14.35
N GLY A 56 9.23 -3.07 13.33
CA GLY A 56 8.76 -3.37 11.98
C GLY A 56 9.88 -3.25 10.95
N PRO A 57 9.66 -3.72 9.70
CA PRO A 57 10.64 -3.56 8.64
C PRO A 57 10.80 -2.10 8.22
N ASN A 58 11.95 -1.77 7.63
CA ASN A 58 12.15 -0.52 6.92
C ASN A 58 11.20 -0.45 5.72
N LEU A 59 10.50 0.68 5.57
CA LEU A 59 9.47 0.88 4.55
C LEU A 59 9.96 1.66 3.32
N TYR A 60 11.27 1.97 3.20
CA TYR A 60 11.82 2.61 2.01
C TYR A 60 11.56 1.77 0.77
N GLY A 61 10.97 2.35 -0.27
CA GLY A 61 10.64 1.65 -1.51
C GLY A 61 9.62 0.51 -1.33
N ILE A 62 8.72 0.61 -0.35
CA ILE A 62 7.72 -0.44 -0.11
C ILE A 62 6.77 -0.61 -1.29
N VAL A 63 6.39 0.46 -1.98
CA VAL A 63 5.57 0.39 -3.20
C VAL A 63 6.40 -0.21 -4.33
N GLY A 64 5.88 -1.26 -4.96
CA GLY A 64 6.58 -2.07 -5.96
C GLY A 64 7.44 -3.20 -5.38
N ARG A 65 7.59 -3.28 -4.07
CA ARG A 65 8.39 -4.30 -3.40
C ARG A 65 7.56 -5.57 -3.13
N PRO A 66 8.09 -6.79 -3.39
CA PRO A 66 7.44 -8.03 -2.97
C PRO A 66 7.22 -8.04 -1.45
N ALA A 67 6.10 -8.61 -1.00
CA ALA A 67 5.85 -8.76 0.42
C ALA A 67 6.93 -9.63 1.07
N ALA A 68 7.20 -9.40 2.36
CA ALA A 68 8.18 -10.14 3.16
C ALA A 68 9.61 -10.18 2.59
N SER A 69 10.01 -9.19 1.76
CA SER A 69 11.30 -9.22 1.05
C SER A 69 12.43 -8.38 1.69
N TYR A 70 12.16 -7.63 2.77
CA TYR A 70 13.23 -6.90 3.46
C TYR A 70 14.09 -7.87 4.27
N ALA A 71 15.38 -8.02 3.88
CA ALA A 71 16.26 -9.09 4.38
C ALA A 71 16.51 -9.05 5.89
N ASP A 72 16.62 -7.87 6.48
CA ASP A 72 16.99 -7.69 7.89
C ASP A 72 15.78 -7.76 8.86
N PHE A 73 14.65 -8.31 8.38
CA PHE A 73 13.46 -8.42 9.22
C PHE A 73 12.86 -9.82 9.23
N LYS A 74 12.56 -10.33 10.42
CA LYS A 74 11.88 -11.63 10.57
C LYS A 74 10.37 -11.46 10.49
N TYR A 75 9.81 -11.75 9.34
CA TYR A 75 8.39 -11.70 9.07
C TYR A 75 7.58 -12.80 9.80
N GLY A 76 6.27 -12.62 9.89
CA GLY A 76 5.33 -13.63 10.37
C GLY A 76 4.84 -14.52 9.23
N ASP A 77 4.23 -15.66 9.58
CA ASP A 77 3.81 -16.68 8.63
C ASP A 77 2.77 -16.14 7.62
N GLY A 78 1.78 -15.37 8.09
CA GLY A 78 0.73 -14.87 7.20
C GLY A 78 1.24 -13.98 6.07
N ILE A 79 2.18 -13.06 6.35
CA ILE A 79 2.73 -12.21 5.29
C ILE A 79 3.74 -12.95 4.41
N THR A 80 4.43 -13.94 4.97
CA THR A 80 5.31 -14.83 4.21
C THR A 80 4.51 -15.69 3.24
N GLU A 81 3.35 -16.20 3.66
CA GLU A 81 2.43 -16.93 2.79
C GLU A 81 1.85 -16.01 1.69
N ALA A 82 1.46 -14.79 2.04
CA ALA A 82 1.01 -13.81 1.04
C ALA A 82 2.09 -13.51 -0.01
N ALA A 83 3.36 -13.43 0.41
CA ALA A 83 4.50 -13.28 -0.49
C ALA A 83 4.65 -14.50 -1.42
N ALA A 84 4.50 -15.72 -0.89
CA ALA A 84 4.54 -16.95 -1.70
C ALA A 84 3.40 -17.01 -2.73
N LYS A 85 2.29 -16.32 -2.49
CA LYS A 85 1.18 -16.14 -3.44
C LYS A 85 1.37 -14.96 -4.40
N GLY A 86 2.53 -14.30 -4.36
CA GLY A 86 2.90 -13.26 -5.30
C GLY A 86 2.46 -11.85 -4.91
N LEU A 87 2.15 -11.59 -3.63
CA LEU A 87 1.82 -10.23 -3.19
C LEU A 87 3.00 -9.29 -3.41
N VAL A 88 2.78 -8.29 -4.26
CA VAL A 88 3.64 -7.12 -4.44
C VAL A 88 2.87 -5.90 -3.94
N TRP A 89 3.52 -5.07 -3.15
CA TRP A 89 2.86 -3.91 -2.57
C TRP A 89 2.62 -2.81 -3.60
N ASP A 90 1.40 -2.31 -3.64
CA ASP A 90 1.00 -1.07 -4.29
C ASP A 90 0.23 -0.19 -3.29
N GLU A 91 -0.16 1.00 -3.70
CA GLU A 91 -0.90 1.91 -2.81
C GLU A 91 -2.27 1.34 -2.39
N VAL A 92 -2.92 0.57 -3.26
CA VAL A 92 -4.24 -0.04 -2.98
C VAL A 92 -4.12 -1.14 -1.93
N SER A 93 -3.20 -2.06 -2.12
CA SER A 93 -2.95 -3.16 -1.19
C SER A 93 -2.39 -2.67 0.16
N LEU A 94 -1.54 -1.64 0.15
CA LEU A 94 -1.08 -0.99 1.37
C LEU A 94 -2.23 -0.32 2.13
N THR A 95 -3.12 0.41 1.44
CA THR A 95 -4.30 1.03 2.03
C THR A 95 -5.17 -0.02 2.73
N ALA A 96 -5.49 -1.12 2.06
CA ALA A 96 -6.27 -2.20 2.63
C ALA A 96 -5.55 -2.88 3.81
N TYR A 97 -4.25 -3.15 3.66
CA TYR A 97 -3.46 -3.79 4.69
C TYR A 97 -3.38 -2.98 5.99
N VAL A 98 -3.10 -1.68 5.92
CA VAL A 98 -2.96 -0.86 7.14
C VAL A 98 -4.28 -0.63 7.87
N GLN A 99 -5.43 -0.79 7.20
CA GLN A 99 -6.75 -0.74 7.82
C GLN A 99 -7.06 -1.97 8.66
N ASP A 100 -6.76 -3.16 8.16
CA ASP A 100 -6.87 -4.42 8.90
C ASP A 100 -5.87 -5.47 8.41
N PRO A 101 -4.64 -5.47 8.96
CA PRO A 101 -3.59 -6.37 8.49
C PRO A 101 -3.94 -7.85 8.53
N THR A 102 -4.66 -8.28 9.56
CA THR A 102 -5.03 -9.70 9.70
C THR A 102 -6.12 -10.11 8.71
N THR A 103 -7.16 -9.30 8.54
CA THR A 103 -8.22 -9.56 7.56
C THR A 103 -7.67 -9.55 6.16
N PHE A 104 -6.85 -8.58 5.80
CA PHE A 104 -6.18 -8.53 4.50
C PHE A 104 -5.36 -9.80 4.21
N LEU A 105 -4.57 -10.27 5.18
CA LEU A 105 -3.77 -11.49 4.97
C LEU A 105 -4.65 -12.73 4.80
N LYS A 106 -5.76 -12.85 5.52
CA LYS A 106 -6.72 -13.95 5.32
C LYS A 106 -7.31 -13.95 3.91
N GLU A 107 -7.64 -12.77 3.40
CA GLU A 107 -8.20 -12.64 2.05
C GLU A 107 -7.17 -13.00 0.97
N VAL A 108 -5.96 -12.45 1.06
CA VAL A 108 -4.90 -12.68 0.08
C VAL A 108 -4.40 -14.13 0.10
N THR A 109 -4.28 -14.72 1.30
CA THR A 109 -3.80 -16.11 1.43
C THR A 109 -4.90 -17.14 1.21
N GLY A 110 -6.16 -16.79 1.44
CA GLY A 110 -7.27 -17.74 1.50
C GLY A 110 -7.22 -18.63 2.76
N ASP A 111 -6.30 -18.34 3.70
CA ASP A 111 -6.22 -19.05 4.97
C ASP A 111 -6.93 -18.25 6.08
N SER A 112 -8.03 -18.80 6.59
CA SER A 112 -8.79 -18.21 7.70
C SER A 112 -8.00 -18.08 9.01
N LYS A 113 -6.86 -18.79 9.13
CA LYS A 113 -5.97 -18.78 10.29
C LYS A 113 -4.81 -17.79 10.14
N ALA A 114 -4.62 -17.22 8.96
CA ALA A 114 -3.56 -16.22 8.73
C ALA A 114 -3.64 -15.08 9.75
N LYS A 115 -2.48 -14.68 10.25
CA LYS A 115 -2.34 -13.61 11.24
C LYS A 115 -1.24 -12.63 10.84
N SER A 116 -1.43 -11.37 11.18
CA SER A 116 -0.39 -10.36 11.05
C SER A 116 0.35 -10.16 12.37
N LYS A 117 1.67 -9.95 12.30
CA LYS A 117 2.44 -9.43 13.45
C LYS A 117 2.16 -7.94 13.68
N MET A 118 1.81 -7.20 12.63
CA MET A 118 1.37 -5.81 12.74
C MET A 118 -0.06 -5.80 13.29
N VAL A 119 -0.23 -5.21 14.46
CA VAL A 119 -1.53 -5.14 15.16
C VAL A 119 -2.17 -3.76 15.07
N TYR A 120 -1.39 -2.72 14.70
CA TYR A 120 -1.90 -1.36 14.54
C TYR A 120 -2.82 -1.28 13.31
N LYS A 121 -3.90 -0.50 13.43
CA LYS A 121 -4.90 -0.30 12.39
C LYS A 121 -5.16 1.18 12.16
N VAL A 122 -5.06 1.63 10.93
CA VAL A 122 -5.49 2.97 10.51
C VAL A 122 -6.99 2.92 10.25
N LYS A 123 -7.79 3.55 11.11
CA LYS A 123 -9.25 3.38 11.12
C LYS A 123 -9.97 4.05 9.97
N LYS A 124 -9.44 5.19 9.48
CA LYS A 124 -10.05 5.95 8.40
C LYS A 124 -9.41 5.55 7.08
N GLU A 125 -10.24 5.24 6.09
CA GLU A 125 -9.78 4.90 4.75
C GLU A 125 -8.95 6.01 4.11
N GLU A 126 -9.38 7.26 4.28
CA GLU A 126 -8.63 8.43 3.80
C GLU A 126 -7.22 8.50 4.41
N ASP A 127 -7.09 8.32 5.73
CA ASP A 127 -5.80 8.30 6.40
C ASP A 127 -4.93 7.13 5.91
N ALA A 128 -5.53 5.98 5.64
CA ALA A 128 -4.84 4.81 5.09
C ALA A 128 -4.35 5.06 3.66
N ALA A 129 -5.17 5.65 2.80
CA ALA A 129 -4.76 6.05 1.45
C ALA A 129 -3.65 7.13 1.50
N ASN A 130 -3.78 8.10 2.39
CA ASN A 130 -2.80 9.17 2.55
C ASN A 130 -1.43 8.62 2.99
N VAL A 131 -1.37 7.71 3.97
CA VAL A 131 -0.09 7.13 4.39
C VAL A 131 0.50 6.21 3.32
N ALA A 132 -0.30 5.51 2.53
CA ALA A 132 0.19 4.74 1.39
C ALA A 132 0.83 5.65 0.33
N ALA A 133 0.18 6.76 -0.02
CA ALA A 133 0.73 7.78 -0.93
C ALA A 133 2.02 8.42 -0.40
N PHE A 134 2.09 8.71 0.90
CA PHE A 134 3.31 9.19 1.54
C PHE A 134 4.46 8.19 1.41
N LEU A 135 4.22 6.91 1.68
CA LEU A 135 5.23 5.87 1.53
C LEU A 135 5.68 5.69 0.07
N ALA A 136 4.75 5.81 -0.88
CA ALA A 136 5.07 5.80 -2.32
C ALA A 136 6.02 6.94 -2.70
N SER A 137 5.86 8.13 -2.10
CA SER A 137 6.70 9.30 -2.37
C SER A 137 8.13 9.18 -1.83
N LEU A 138 8.40 8.25 -0.93
CA LEU A 138 9.70 8.03 -0.27
C LEU A 138 10.48 6.83 -0.85
N GLY A 139 10.05 6.29 -1.98
CA GLY A 139 10.76 5.23 -2.67
C GLY A 139 11.58 5.75 -3.86
N PRO A 140 12.42 4.90 -4.48
CA PRO A 140 12.96 5.20 -5.80
C PRO A 140 11.80 5.43 -6.77
N ALA A 141 11.94 6.42 -7.66
CA ALA A 141 10.91 6.69 -8.66
C ALA A 141 10.66 5.41 -9.47
N ALA A 142 9.39 5.02 -9.61
CA ALA A 142 9.03 3.88 -10.42
C ALA A 142 9.53 4.11 -11.85
N GLY A 143 10.55 3.33 -12.27
CA GLY A 143 11.07 3.37 -13.65
C GLY A 143 12.51 3.82 -13.83
N THR A 144 13.35 3.86 -12.78
CA THR A 144 14.80 4.09 -12.92
C THR A 144 15.60 2.79 -12.72
N GLU A 145 15.33 1.77 -13.53
CA GLU A 145 16.27 0.69 -13.87
C GLU A 145 16.42 0.60 -15.38
#